data_ac39af884c6999dfc31ce7d31c3a867f
#
_entry.id   ac39af884c6999dfc31ce7d31c3a867f
#
_cell.length_a   1.000
_cell.length_b   1.000
_cell.length_c   1.000
_cell.angle_alpha   90.00
_cell.angle_beta   90.00
_cell.angle_gamma   90.00
#
_symmetry.space_group_name_H-M   'P 1'
#
loop_
_entity.id
_entity.type
_entity.pdbx_description
1 polymer ?
#
loop_
_entity_poly.entity_id
_entity_poly.type
_entity_poly.pdbx_seq_one_letter_code
_entity_poly.pdbx_strand_id
1 'polypeptide(L)'
;MERFENGVYDLRSALEFLRGRPGQLAETEVEVDPEAELSGVYRRAGAGGTVMRPTRTNGPAMLFRNLKGFPGVSAAIGVLASRERVAALLGCKSTPLDAGPYITLGMCYATHPDTGRSDVTIHRLCIQGRDELSIFLQPGSRHIGAMADRAEELGRPLPISVSIGVDPAIEVCSCFEPPTTPLGYDELAIAGALRSEPVQLCRCVSVDERAIARAEFVIEGELVPGVRVQEDQNSGTGYAMPEFPGYNGVASSECRLLKVKALTHRKDPILQTCIGPSEEHVNMAGIPTEASILGMLERAMPGRVLNVCAHRSGGGKYMAVLQVCKKSPTDEGRQRQAALLAFSAFPELKHVILVDEDVDIFDTDDVLWALNTRYQGNLDTVFIPGVRCHPLDPSAGPEYSPGIADRGVSCKTIFDCTVPYSQKARFRRAEFLEADPAHWLPGWEG
;
A
#
# COMPACT_ATOMS: atom_id res chain seq x y z
N MET A 1 -26.22 -2.47 -3.48
CA MET A 1 -25.06 -1.62 -3.19
C MET A 1 -25.56 -0.19 -3.15
N GLU A 2 -25.57 0.43 -1.97
CA GLU A 2 -25.91 1.86 -1.87
C GLU A 2 -24.82 2.66 -2.59
N ARG A 3 -25.23 3.63 -3.37
CA ARG A 3 -24.31 4.57 -4.03
C ARG A 3 -23.55 5.33 -2.95
N PHE A 4 -22.22 5.24 -2.95
CA PHE A 4 -21.37 6.15 -2.20
C PHE A 4 -21.37 7.52 -2.90
N GLU A 5 -22.44 8.28 -2.76
CA GLU A 5 -22.52 9.67 -3.22
C GLU A 5 -21.82 10.60 -2.21
N ASN A 6 -20.51 10.42 -2.01
CA ASN A 6 -19.75 11.30 -1.11
C ASN A 6 -19.19 12.55 -1.82
N GLY A 7 -19.42 12.70 -3.13
CA GLY A 7 -18.94 13.82 -3.93
C GLY A 7 -17.44 13.84 -4.18
N VAL A 8 -16.73 12.77 -3.83
CA VAL A 8 -15.27 12.66 -4.05
C VAL A 8 -14.98 12.08 -5.43
N TYR A 9 -14.21 12.82 -6.24
CA TYR A 9 -13.84 12.45 -7.61
C TYR A 9 -12.43 12.92 -8.01
N ASP A 10 -11.75 13.69 -7.14
CA ASP A 10 -10.35 14.09 -7.26
C ASP A 10 -9.80 14.47 -5.88
N LEU A 11 -8.49 14.79 -5.81
CA LEU A 11 -7.84 15.18 -4.56
C LEU A 11 -8.51 16.40 -3.90
N ARG A 12 -8.95 17.38 -4.69
CA ARG A 12 -9.53 18.63 -4.12
C ARG A 12 -10.87 18.37 -3.45
N SER A 13 -11.74 17.63 -4.11
CA SER A 13 -13.03 17.23 -3.55
C SER A 13 -12.84 16.32 -2.34
N ALA A 14 -11.78 15.52 -2.33
CA ALA A 14 -11.41 14.71 -1.22
C ALA A 14 -10.94 15.52 0.00
N LEU A 15 -10.07 16.50 -0.18
CA LEU A 15 -9.64 17.40 0.90
C LEU A 15 -10.84 18.22 1.44
N GLU A 16 -11.74 18.67 0.56
CA GLU A 16 -12.96 19.36 0.98
C GLU A 16 -13.88 18.45 1.82
N PHE A 17 -14.04 17.21 1.40
CA PHE A 17 -14.77 16.20 2.17
C PHE A 17 -14.17 15.96 3.56
N LEU A 18 -12.83 15.95 3.69
CA LEU A 18 -12.15 15.82 4.98
C LEU A 18 -12.26 17.08 5.82
N ARG A 19 -12.26 18.28 5.21
CA ARG A 19 -12.41 19.56 5.91
C ARG A 19 -13.74 19.62 6.67
N GLY A 20 -14.78 19.02 6.13
CA GLY A 20 -16.08 18.90 6.79
C GLY A 20 -16.13 17.94 7.97
N ARG A 21 -15.01 17.26 8.32
CA ARG A 21 -14.94 16.25 9.38
C ARG A 21 -13.96 16.63 10.48
N PRO A 22 -14.40 16.82 11.73
CA PRO A 22 -13.52 17.19 12.84
C PRO A 22 -12.33 16.23 12.98
N GLY A 23 -11.10 16.79 13.10
CA GLY A 23 -9.88 16.04 13.32
C GLY A 23 -9.35 15.25 12.12
N GLN A 24 -10.00 15.31 10.95
CA GLN A 24 -9.58 14.55 9.78
C GLN A 24 -8.61 15.30 8.87
N LEU A 25 -8.61 16.63 8.89
CA LEU A 25 -7.70 17.49 8.13
C LEU A 25 -7.15 18.60 9.04
N ALA A 26 -5.85 18.79 9.02
CA ALA A 26 -5.15 19.96 9.58
C ALA A 26 -4.54 20.78 8.44
N GLU A 27 -4.80 22.08 8.42
CA GLU A 27 -4.25 22.99 7.40
C GLU A 27 -3.32 24.02 8.05
N THR A 28 -2.26 24.39 7.35
CA THR A 28 -1.32 25.42 7.81
C THR A 28 -0.85 26.32 6.67
N GLU A 29 -0.74 27.61 6.97
CA GLU A 29 -0.12 28.63 6.11
C GLU A 29 1.33 28.93 6.53
N VAL A 30 1.82 28.30 7.60
CA VAL A 30 3.21 28.43 8.03
C VAL A 30 4.12 27.88 6.95
N GLU A 31 5.15 28.64 6.58
CA GLU A 31 6.13 28.18 5.59
C GLU A 31 6.81 26.90 6.08
N VAL A 32 6.90 25.92 5.22
CA VAL A 32 7.55 24.64 5.49
C VAL A 32 8.53 24.31 4.38
N ASP A 33 9.73 23.86 4.76
CA ASP A 33 10.71 23.37 3.80
C ASP A 33 10.31 21.97 3.33
N PRO A 34 10.08 21.75 2.01
CA PRO A 34 9.77 20.44 1.48
C PRO A 34 10.93 19.45 1.62
N GLU A 35 12.14 19.92 1.91
CA GLU A 35 13.31 19.08 2.14
C GLU A 35 13.37 18.63 3.62
N ALA A 36 12.82 17.45 3.89
CA ALA A 36 12.76 16.76 5.18
C ALA A 36 11.90 17.41 6.29
N GLU A 37 11.74 18.73 6.35
CA GLU A 37 10.98 19.40 7.42
C GLU A 37 9.48 19.06 7.34
N LEU A 38 8.89 19.17 6.16
CA LEU A 38 7.48 18.78 5.93
C LEU A 38 7.20 17.35 6.41
N SER A 39 8.09 16.44 6.09
CA SER A 39 8.03 15.05 6.52
C SER A 39 8.14 14.89 8.02
N GLY A 40 9.06 15.64 8.64
CA GLY A 40 9.27 15.66 10.09
C GLY A 40 8.05 16.15 10.85
N VAL A 41 7.42 17.23 10.36
CA VAL A 41 6.18 17.77 10.94
C VAL A 41 5.06 16.74 10.88
N TYR A 42 4.83 16.14 9.72
CA TYR A 42 3.81 15.10 9.60
C TYR A 42 4.10 13.87 10.46
N ARG A 43 5.36 13.43 10.49
CA ARG A 43 5.78 12.27 11.30
C ARG A 43 5.40 12.48 12.77
N ARG A 44 5.55 13.69 13.27
CA ARG A 44 5.22 14.04 14.64
C ARG A 44 3.72 14.25 14.87
N ALA A 45 3.08 15.04 14.04
CA ALA A 45 1.68 15.44 14.21
C ALA A 45 0.67 14.41 13.69
N GLY A 46 0.88 13.90 12.49
CA GLY A 46 -0.03 12.98 11.82
C GLY A 46 0.22 11.51 12.15
N ALA A 47 1.47 11.07 12.14
CA ALA A 47 1.83 9.67 12.35
C ALA A 47 2.16 9.31 13.81
N GLY A 48 2.36 10.29 14.69
CA GLY A 48 2.56 10.08 16.13
C GLY A 48 3.91 9.50 16.54
N GLY A 49 4.93 9.57 15.68
CA GLY A 49 6.25 9.04 16.01
C GLY A 49 7.35 9.69 15.20
N THR A 50 8.60 9.66 15.71
CA THR A 50 9.73 10.33 15.08
C THR A 50 10.58 9.43 14.19
N VAL A 51 10.94 8.23 14.62
CA VAL A 51 11.97 7.42 13.95
C VAL A 51 11.48 6.01 13.63
N MET A 52 10.62 5.48 14.46
CA MET A 52 10.12 4.10 14.36
C MET A 52 8.75 4.05 13.65
N ARG A 53 8.06 2.94 13.77
CA ARG A 53 6.71 2.78 13.25
C ARG A 53 5.76 3.85 13.77
N PRO A 54 4.78 4.28 12.97
CA PRO A 54 3.77 5.22 13.43
C PRO A 54 3.00 4.62 14.61
N THR A 55 2.72 5.46 15.60
CA THR A 55 1.96 5.08 16.80
C THR A 55 0.50 5.53 16.73
N ARG A 56 0.16 6.42 15.80
CA ARG A 56 -1.23 6.84 15.55
C ARG A 56 -1.79 6.15 14.33
N THR A 57 -2.95 5.53 14.50
CA THR A 57 -3.74 4.91 13.43
C THR A 57 -4.74 5.88 12.80
N ASN A 58 -5.07 6.98 13.48
CA ASN A 58 -6.10 7.97 13.10
C ASN A 58 -5.59 9.41 13.18
N GLY A 59 -4.29 9.66 12.92
CA GLY A 59 -3.76 11.02 12.86
C GLY A 59 -4.34 11.81 11.67
N PRO A 60 -4.46 13.16 11.74
CA PRO A 60 -5.04 13.97 10.67
C PRO A 60 -4.24 13.89 9.38
N ALA A 61 -4.93 14.06 8.25
CA ALA A 61 -4.26 14.54 7.04
C ALA A 61 -3.75 15.95 7.28
N MET A 62 -2.68 16.35 6.61
CA MET A 62 -2.14 17.70 6.70
C MET A 62 -2.07 18.33 5.31
N LEU A 63 -2.50 19.57 5.21
CA LEU A 63 -2.36 20.37 4.00
C LEU A 63 -1.48 21.60 4.32
N PHE A 64 -0.31 21.62 3.72
CA PHE A 64 0.66 22.71 3.79
C PHE A 64 0.44 23.64 2.59
N ARG A 65 0.04 24.88 2.83
CA ARG A 65 -0.30 25.83 1.76
C ARG A 65 0.86 26.73 1.36
N ASN A 66 1.94 26.75 2.11
CA ASN A 66 3.10 27.60 1.87
C ASN A 66 4.38 26.75 1.88
N LEU A 67 4.84 26.38 0.69
CA LEU A 67 6.06 25.62 0.51
C LEU A 67 7.22 26.56 0.19
N LYS A 68 8.27 26.51 0.99
CA LYS A 68 9.49 27.28 0.78
C LYS A 68 10.06 27.05 -0.61
N GLY A 69 10.23 28.12 -1.37
CA GLY A 69 10.75 28.07 -2.73
C GLY A 69 9.73 27.71 -3.82
N PHE A 70 8.47 27.41 -3.47
CA PHE A 70 7.42 27.01 -4.43
C PHE A 70 6.12 27.81 -4.24
N PRO A 71 6.11 29.11 -4.59
CA PRO A 71 4.94 29.95 -4.40
C PRO A 71 3.74 29.45 -5.22
N GLY A 72 2.56 29.40 -4.62
CA GLY A 72 1.33 28.92 -5.25
C GLY A 72 1.18 27.40 -5.32
N VAL A 73 2.14 26.64 -4.80
CA VAL A 73 2.05 25.18 -4.68
C VAL A 73 1.74 24.81 -3.23
N SER A 74 0.82 23.85 -3.05
CA SER A 74 0.51 23.26 -1.75
C SER A 74 0.94 21.79 -1.70
N ALA A 75 1.12 21.24 -0.51
CA ALA A 75 1.38 19.82 -0.33
C ALA A 75 0.36 19.20 0.63
N ALA A 76 -0.21 18.07 0.22
CA ALA A 76 -1.11 17.29 1.03
C ALA A 76 -0.44 15.97 1.46
N ILE A 77 -0.66 15.54 2.71
CA ILE A 77 0.03 14.43 3.34
C ILE A 77 -0.83 13.75 4.41
N GLY A 78 -0.70 12.44 4.57
CA GLY A 78 -1.44 11.66 5.55
C GLY A 78 -2.91 11.51 5.21
N VAL A 79 -3.25 11.61 3.96
CA VAL A 79 -4.60 11.71 3.46
C VAL A 79 -5.32 10.35 3.46
N LEU A 80 -4.64 9.17 3.35
CA LEU A 80 -5.15 7.80 3.65
C LEU A 80 -4.60 7.20 4.96
N ALA A 81 -4.04 8.00 5.85
CA ALA A 81 -3.38 7.52 7.06
C ALA A 81 -4.33 7.06 8.17
N SER A 82 -5.56 6.75 7.87
CA SER A 82 -6.43 5.96 8.74
C SER A 82 -7.33 5.07 7.91
N ARG A 83 -7.69 3.88 8.43
CA ARG A 83 -8.64 2.99 7.75
C ARG A 83 -10.00 3.66 7.55
N GLU A 84 -10.44 4.48 8.49
CA GLU A 84 -11.64 5.31 8.37
C GLU A 84 -11.51 6.34 7.24
N ARG A 85 -10.32 6.85 7.07
CA ARG A 85 -9.98 7.81 6.05
C ARG A 85 -9.58 7.18 4.71
N VAL A 86 -9.17 5.91 4.66
CA VAL A 86 -8.98 5.16 3.40
C VAL A 86 -10.31 4.85 2.74
N ALA A 87 -11.32 4.85 3.50
CA ALA A 87 -12.56 5.31 2.95
C ALA A 87 -12.41 6.74 2.39
N ALA A 88 -11.28 7.41 2.59
CA ALA A 88 -10.97 8.78 2.26
C ALA A 88 -9.55 9.27 1.96
N LEU A 89 -8.33 8.78 1.58
CA LEU A 89 -7.23 9.61 0.98
C LEU A 89 -5.71 9.58 1.38
N LEU A 90 -4.66 10.14 0.73
CA LEU A 90 -3.18 9.94 0.77
C LEU A 90 -2.12 11.06 0.82
N GLY A 91 -0.85 10.81 1.10
CA GLY A 91 0.34 11.43 0.95
C GLY A 91 1.75 11.55 1.31
N CYS A 92 3.06 11.42 1.31
CA CYS A 92 4.34 12.14 1.17
C CYS A 92 5.75 11.74 1.61
N LYS A 93 6.92 12.49 1.43
CA LYS A 93 8.38 12.26 1.49
C LYS A 93 9.02 11.96 2.88
N SER A 94 10.22 11.25 2.95
CA SER A 94 10.65 10.42 4.06
C SER A 94 11.88 10.83 4.91
N THR A 95 13.13 10.71 4.48
CA THR A 95 14.31 10.84 5.36
C THR A 95 15.53 11.54 4.75
N PRO A 96 16.53 11.99 5.57
CA PRO A 96 17.79 12.58 5.09
C PRO A 96 18.71 11.61 4.34
N LEU A 97 18.51 10.28 4.46
CA LEU A 97 19.34 9.25 3.81
C LEU A 97 18.83 8.85 2.43
N ASP A 98 17.71 9.38 1.97
CA ASP A 98 17.13 9.03 0.67
C ASP A 98 18.11 9.34 -0.47
N ALA A 99 18.12 8.49 -1.51
CA ALA A 99 18.96 8.65 -2.71
C ALA A 99 18.84 10.03 -3.36
N GLY A 100 17.72 10.67 -3.14
CA GLY A 100 17.39 12.02 -3.64
C GLY A 100 15.93 12.37 -3.38
N PRO A 101 15.41 13.43 -3.99
CA PRO A 101 13.99 13.71 -3.94
C PRO A 101 13.21 12.69 -4.77
N TYR A 102 12.16 12.13 -4.15
CA TYR A 102 11.32 11.10 -4.75
C TYR A 102 9.92 11.60 -5.08
N ILE A 103 9.39 11.12 -6.20
CA ILE A 103 7.96 11.05 -6.45
C ILE A 103 7.50 9.69 -5.90
N THR A 104 6.86 9.71 -4.75
CA THR A 104 6.50 8.50 -4.00
C THR A 104 5.09 8.01 -4.33
N LEU A 105 4.25 8.86 -4.91
CA LEU A 105 2.85 8.59 -5.23
C LEU A 105 2.53 9.03 -6.67
N GLY A 106 3.31 8.53 -7.61
CA GLY A 106 3.09 8.73 -9.03
C GLY A 106 2.36 7.54 -9.63
N MET A 107 1.14 7.77 -10.16
CA MET A 107 0.40 6.77 -10.93
C MET A 107 1.05 6.66 -12.31
N CYS A 108 1.92 5.68 -12.47
CA CYS A 108 2.55 5.36 -13.75
C CYS A 108 1.55 4.64 -14.66
N TYR A 109 1.29 5.20 -15.83
CA TYR A 109 0.41 4.64 -16.84
C TYR A 109 1.19 4.40 -18.13
N ALA A 110 1.10 3.20 -18.66
CA ALA A 110 1.74 2.83 -19.92
C ALA A 110 0.89 1.81 -20.69
N THR A 111 1.13 1.74 -22.01
CA THR A 111 0.42 0.84 -22.90
C THR A 111 1.38 -0.19 -23.50
N HIS A 112 0.99 -1.46 -23.46
CA HIS A 112 1.79 -2.57 -23.97
C HIS A 112 2.00 -2.44 -25.49
N PRO A 113 3.25 -2.47 -25.98
CA PRO A 113 3.58 -2.15 -27.38
C PRO A 113 2.89 -3.01 -28.45
N ASP A 114 2.60 -4.28 -28.15
CA ASP A 114 2.03 -5.20 -29.13
C ASP A 114 0.52 -5.37 -28.97
N THR A 115 0.00 -5.31 -27.72
CA THR A 115 -1.40 -5.66 -27.44
C THR A 115 -2.31 -4.45 -27.30
N GLY A 116 -1.75 -3.26 -27.09
CA GLY A 116 -2.51 -2.03 -26.81
C GLY A 116 -3.23 -2.04 -25.45
N ARG A 117 -2.96 -3.01 -24.57
CA ARG A 117 -3.50 -3.07 -23.22
C ARG A 117 -2.68 -2.17 -22.31
N SER A 118 -3.35 -1.38 -21.51
CA SER A 118 -2.75 -0.46 -20.55
C SER A 118 -2.68 -1.04 -19.14
N ASP A 119 -1.86 -0.42 -18.32
CA ASP A 119 -1.69 -0.70 -16.90
C ASP A 119 -1.44 0.59 -16.13
N VAL A 120 -1.94 0.65 -14.90
CA VAL A 120 -1.64 1.73 -13.96
C VAL A 120 -1.10 1.16 -12.66
N THR A 121 0.07 1.64 -12.24
CA THR A 121 0.69 1.17 -11.00
C THR A 121 1.58 2.24 -10.38
N ILE A 122 1.81 2.13 -9.07
CA ILE A 122 2.72 3.02 -8.35
C ILE A 122 4.13 2.47 -8.40
N HIS A 123 5.08 3.32 -8.81
CA HIS A 123 6.50 3.06 -8.70
C HIS A 123 7.20 4.23 -8.03
N ARG A 124 8.28 3.96 -7.30
CA ARG A 124 9.17 5.00 -6.81
C ARG A 124 9.99 5.59 -7.96
N LEU A 125 9.98 6.91 -8.07
CA LEU A 125 10.80 7.62 -9.06
C LEU A 125 11.70 8.61 -8.31
N CYS A 126 13.02 8.49 -8.51
CA CYS A 126 13.99 9.42 -7.96
C CYS A 126 14.37 10.46 -9.01
N ILE A 127 14.37 11.73 -8.63
CA ILE A 127 14.77 12.83 -9.52
C ILE A 127 16.29 12.79 -9.68
N GLN A 128 16.76 12.58 -10.93
CA GLN A 128 18.17 12.44 -11.27
C GLN A 128 18.75 13.71 -11.92
N GLY A 129 17.90 14.51 -12.52
CA GLY A 129 18.29 15.72 -13.20
C GLY A 129 17.08 16.57 -13.57
N ARG A 130 17.32 17.62 -14.36
CA ARG A 130 16.28 18.59 -14.75
C ARG A 130 15.10 17.93 -15.49
N ASP A 131 15.37 16.93 -16.29
CA ASP A 131 14.43 16.22 -17.16
C ASP A 131 14.66 14.69 -17.12
N GLU A 132 15.22 14.20 -16.01
CA GLU A 132 15.58 12.80 -15.82
C GLU A 132 15.09 12.27 -14.48
N LEU A 133 14.40 11.14 -14.54
CA LEU A 133 13.98 10.37 -13.37
C LEU A 133 14.52 8.95 -13.48
N SER A 134 14.94 8.36 -12.38
CA SER A 134 15.12 6.92 -12.32
C SER A 134 13.82 6.28 -11.83
N ILE A 135 13.40 5.21 -12.48
CA ILE A 135 12.27 4.40 -12.07
C ILE A 135 12.73 2.99 -11.72
N PHE A 136 12.39 2.54 -10.51
CA PHE A 136 12.66 1.16 -10.11
C PHE A 136 11.50 0.27 -10.52
N LEU A 137 11.73 -0.59 -11.49
CA LEU A 137 10.80 -1.62 -11.95
C LEU A 137 11.34 -2.98 -11.52
N GLN A 138 10.76 -3.55 -10.49
CA GLN A 138 11.19 -4.85 -9.99
C GLN A 138 10.94 -5.95 -11.02
N PRO A 139 11.96 -6.72 -11.42
CA PRO A 139 11.83 -7.75 -12.43
C PRO A 139 10.73 -8.78 -12.09
N GLY A 140 9.84 -9.05 -13.04
CA GLY A 140 8.80 -10.08 -12.94
C GLY A 140 7.66 -9.80 -11.97
N SER A 141 7.55 -8.59 -11.40
CA SER A 141 6.51 -8.29 -10.40
C SER A 141 5.38 -7.39 -10.91
N ARG A 142 5.64 -6.52 -11.87
CA ARG A 142 4.68 -5.51 -12.35
C ARG A 142 4.60 -5.47 -13.88
N HIS A 143 3.41 -5.16 -14.39
CA HIS A 143 3.13 -5.19 -15.83
C HIS A 143 3.92 -4.13 -16.61
N ILE A 144 4.09 -2.91 -16.06
CA ILE A 144 4.89 -1.85 -16.71
C ILE A 144 6.34 -2.30 -16.91
N GLY A 145 6.89 -3.12 -16.01
CA GLY A 145 8.20 -3.74 -16.20
C GLY A 145 8.25 -4.61 -17.45
N ALA A 146 7.29 -5.51 -17.64
CA ALA A 146 7.17 -6.35 -18.83
C ALA A 146 6.93 -5.53 -20.11
N MET A 147 6.16 -4.44 -20.03
CA MET A 147 5.96 -3.52 -21.15
C MET A 147 7.27 -2.83 -21.55
N ALA A 148 8.05 -2.41 -20.56
CA ALA A 148 9.36 -1.79 -20.77
C ALA A 148 10.37 -2.76 -21.37
N ASP A 149 10.40 -4.03 -20.89
CA ASP A 149 11.22 -5.08 -21.46
C ASP A 149 10.86 -5.32 -22.93
N ARG A 150 9.56 -5.38 -23.23
CA ARG A 150 9.10 -5.59 -24.61
C ARG A 150 9.42 -4.41 -25.53
N ALA A 151 9.29 -3.18 -25.06
CA ALA A 151 9.68 -2.00 -25.83
C ALA A 151 11.20 -1.99 -26.13
N GLU A 152 12.01 -2.40 -25.15
CA GLU A 152 13.46 -2.54 -25.29
C GLU A 152 13.84 -3.60 -26.32
N GLU A 153 13.20 -4.78 -26.31
CA GLU A 153 13.35 -5.82 -27.34
C GLU A 153 13.03 -5.30 -28.74
N LEU A 154 12.07 -4.39 -28.86
CA LEU A 154 11.68 -3.75 -30.11
C LEU A 154 12.60 -2.57 -30.49
N GLY A 155 13.60 -2.23 -29.65
CA GLY A 155 14.56 -1.14 -29.88
C GLY A 155 13.91 0.25 -29.88
N ARG A 156 12.76 0.43 -29.18
CA ARG A 156 12.04 1.70 -29.13
C ARG A 156 11.73 2.12 -27.69
N PRO A 157 11.61 3.43 -27.41
CA PRO A 157 11.21 3.89 -26.09
C PRO A 157 9.77 3.46 -25.77
N LEU A 158 9.46 3.28 -24.47
CA LEU A 158 8.10 3.12 -23.98
C LEU A 158 7.58 4.48 -23.54
N PRO A 159 6.53 5.05 -24.18
CA PRO A 159 5.83 6.22 -23.67
C PRO A 159 5.20 5.90 -22.31
N ILE A 160 5.27 6.84 -21.39
CA ILE A 160 4.72 6.70 -20.04
C ILE A 160 4.24 8.05 -19.53
N SER A 161 3.14 8.05 -18.80
CA SER A 161 2.71 9.19 -18.00
C SER A 161 2.75 8.86 -16.53
N VAL A 162 3.05 9.88 -15.70
CA VAL A 162 3.02 9.77 -14.23
C VAL A 162 2.07 10.84 -13.72
N SER A 163 0.90 10.42 -13.28
CA SER A 163 -0.15 11.29 -12.74
C SER A 163 -0.02 11.36 -11.23
N ILE A 164 -0.05 12.57 -10.66
CA ILE A 164 0.11 12.83 -9.23
C ILE A 164 -1.08 13.64 -8.74
N GLY A 165 -1.62 13.31 -7.56
CA GLY A 165 -2.80 13.98 -7.01
C GLY A 165 -4.06 13.62 -7.78
N VAL A 166 -4.45 12.37 -7.72
CA VAL A 166 -5.62 11.81 -8.42
C VAL A 166 -6.75 11.47 -7.44
N ASP A 167 -7.80 10.82 -7.92
CA ASP A 167 -8.83 10.25 -7.04
C ASP A 167 -8.21 9.12 -6.18
N PRO A 168 -8.40 9.17 -4.85
CA PRO A 168 -7.92 8.12 -3.94
C PRO A 168 -8.37 6.70 -4.28
N ALA A 169 -9.51 6.52 -4.94
CA ALA A 169 -9.92 5.21 -5.43
C ALA A 169 -8.94 4.67 -6.48
N ILE A 170 -8.39 5.52 -7.34
CA ILE A 170 -7.38 5.13 -8.33
C ILE A 170 -6.10 4.70 -7.63
N GLU A 171 -5.67 5.44 -6.61
CA GLU A 171 -4.43 5.18 -5.88
C GLU A 171 -4.49 3.82 -5.17
N VAL A 172 -5.56 3.52 -4.45
CA VAL A 172 -5.76 2.22 -3.81
C VAL A 172 -5.85 1.10 -4.86
N CYS A 173 -6.60 1.33 -5.96
CA CYS A 173 -6.78 0.31 -6.98
C CYS A 173 -5.50 0.01 -7.77
N SER A 174 -4.61 0.99 -7.97
CA SER A 174 -3.31 0.79 -8.61
C SER A 174 -2.33 -0.09 -7.81
N CYS A 175 -2.69 -0.46 -6.59
CA CYS A 175 -1.92 -1.36 -5.73
C CYS A 175 -2.40 -2.83 -5.79
N PHE A 176 -3.43 -3.15 -6.57
CA PHE A 176 -3.75 -4.54 -6.86
C PHE A 176 -2.63 -5.21 -7.67
N GLU A 177 -2.50 -6.52 -7.51
CA GLU A 177 -1.44 -7.32 -8.11
C GLU A 177 -1.98 -8.66 -8.63
N PRO A 178 -1.25 -9.34 -9.53
CA PRO A 178 -1.57 -10.73 -9.87
C PRO A 178 -1.64 -11.64 -8.62
N PRO A 179 -2.54 -12.60 -8.58
CA PRO A 179 -3.46 -13.04 -9.65
C PRO A 179 -4.77 -12.25 -9.75
N THR A 180 -5.02 -11.27 -8.89
CA THR A 180 -6.29 -10.50 -8.89
C THR A 180 -6.40 -9.65 -10.14
N THR A 181 -5.34 -8.95 -10.51
CA THR A 181 -5.22 -8.18 -11.76
C THR A 181 -4.14 -8.81 -12.65
N PRO A 182 -4.48 -9.83 -13.47
CA PRO A 182 -3.54 -10.41 -14.41
C PRO A 182 -3.23 -9.44 -15.55
N LEU A 183 -2.10 -9.65 -16.26
CA LEU A 183 -1.67 -8.79 -17.35
C LEU A 183 -2.80 -8.51 -18.35
N GLY A 184 -3.11 -7.23 -18.53
CA GLY A 184 -4.19 -6.72 -19.37
C GLY A 184 -5.54 -6.61 -18.67
N TYR A 185 -5.58 -6.80 -17.36
CA TYR A 185 -6.67 -6.29 -16.53
C TYR A 185 -6.33 -4.84 -16.15
N ASP A 186 -7.30 -3.94 -16.28
CA ASP A 186 -7.11 -2.52 -15.99
C ASP A 186 -7.59 -2.20 -14.58
N GLU A 187 -6.69 -1.81 -13.68
CA GLU A 187 -6.98 -1.41 -12.31
C GLU A 187 -7.93 -0.19 -12.26
N LEU A 188 -7.91 0.66 -13.29
CA LEU A 188 -8.86 1.77 -13.41
C LEU A 188 -10.31 1.29 -13.52
N ALA A 189 -10.54 0.06 -14.01
CA ALA A 189 -11.87 -0.53 -14.03
C ALA A 189 -12.40 -0.81 -12.60
N ILE A 190 -11.52 -1.19 -11.67
CA ILE A 190 -11.88 -1.37 -10.26
C ILE A 190 -12.22 -0.02 -9.63
N ALA A 191 -11.39 1.01 -9.87
CA ALA A 191 -11.64 2.36 -9.40
C ALA A 191 -12.96 2.93 -9.95
N GLY A 192 -13.23 2.72 -11.25
CA GLY A 192 -14.47 3.09 -11.88
C GLY A 192 -15.68 2.36 -11.29
N ALA A 193 -15.55 1.08 -10.98
CA ALA A 193 -16.62 0.31 -10.33
C ALA A 193 -16.92 0.83 -8.91
N LEU A 194 -15.90 1.21 -8.13
CA LEU A 194 -16.08 1.84 -6.82
C LEU A 194 -16.80 3.18 -6.90
N ARG A 195 -16.56 3.96 -7.97
CA ARG A 195 -17.19 5.25 -8.20
C ARG A 195 -18.51 5.15 -8.97
N SER A 196 -18.85 3.99 -9.50
CA SER A 196 -19.97 3.79 -10.44
C SER A 196 -19.89 4.67 -11.70
N GLU A 197 -18.66 5.10 -12.06
CA GLU A 197 -18.35 5.95 -13.20
C GLU A 197 -16.97 5.58 -13.76
N PRO A 198 -16.78 5.45 -15.08
CA PRO A 198 -15.47 5.16 -15.67
C PRO A 198 -14.46 6.27 -15.35
N VAL A 199 -13.22 5.86 -15.02
CA VAL A 199 -12.11 6.80 -14.86
C VAL A 199 -11.84 7.51 -16.18
N GLN A 200 -11.80 8.84 -16.15
CA GLN A 200 -11.56 9.65 -17.33
C GLN A 200 -10.05 9.76 -17.61
N LEU A 201 -9.67 9.51 -18.84
CA LEU A 201 -8.30 9.68 -19.33
C LEU A 201 -8.26 10.80 -20.38
N CYS A 202 -7.15 11.51 -20.46
CA CYS A 202 -6.85 12.48 -21.52
C CYS A 202 -5.58 12.08 -22.26
N ARG A 203 -5.40 12.59 -23.49
CA ARG A 203 -4.14 12.41 -24.22
C ARG A 203 -3.04 13.27 -23.63
N CYS A 204 -1.85 12.72 -23.53
CA CYS A 204 -0.64 13.48 -23.25
C CYS A 204 -0.35 14.49 -24.36
N VAL A 205 0.36 15.57 -24.04
CA VAL A 205 0.67 16.64 -25.01
C VAL A 205 2.00 16.41 -25.71
N SER A 206 2.88 15.58 -25.16
CA SER A 206 4.26 15.41 -25.65
C SER A 206 4.64 13.98 -26.02
N VAL A 207 3.86 12.98 -25.62
CA VAL A 207 4.07 11.56 -25.90
C VAL A 207 2.77 10.91 -26.36
N ASP A 208 2.86 9.82 -27.12
CA ASP A 208 1.67 9.08 -27.56
C ASP A 208 1.17 8.11 -26.49
N GLU A 209 0.68 8.68 -25.40
CA GLU A 209 0.11 7.96 -24.28
C GLU A 209 -1.07 8.76 -23.67
N ARG A 210 -1.73 8.18 -22.70
CA ARG A 210 -2.81 8.79 -21.93
C ARG A 210 -2.37 9.05 -20.50
N ALA A 211 -3.06 9.97 -19.84
CA ALA A 211 -2.90 10.30 -18.43
C ALA A 211 -4.27 10.41 -17.75
N ILE A 212 -4.29 10.33 -16.42
CA ILE A 212 -5.52 10.50 -15.62
C ILE A 212 -5.98 11.96 -15.72
N ALA A 213 -7.19 12.18 -16.22
CA ALA A 213 -7.66 13.51 -16.67
C ALA A 213 -7.78 14.57 -15.58
N ARG A 214 -7.94 14.17 -14.29
CA ARG A 214 -8.13 15.10 -13.16
C ARG A 214 -6.94 15.18 -12.22
N ALA A 215 -5.77 14.67 -12.65
CA ALA A 215 -4.54 14.76 -11.88
C ALA A 215 -4.13 16.21 -11.61
N GLU A 216 -3.50 16.46 -10.48
CA GLU A 216 -2.95 17.78 -10.14
C GLU A 216 -1.69 18.08 -10.95
N PHE A 217 -0.82 17.05 -11.15
CA PHE A 217 0.34 17.09 -12.03
C PHE A 217 0.36 15.87 -12.94
N VAL A 218 0.88 16.03 -14.13
CA VAL A 218 1.22 14.94 -15.05
C VAL A 218 2.63 15.14 -15.57
N ILE A 219 3.50 14.17 -15.34
CA ILE A 219 4.81 14.07 -15.97
C ILE A 219 4.65 13.15 -17.18
N GLU A 220 5.04 13.65 -18.34
CA GLU A 220 5.02 12.89 -19.59
C GLU A 220 6.45 12.60 -20.03
N GLY A 221 6.73 11.37 -20.40
CA GLY A 221 8.08 10.99 -20.77
C GLY A 221 8.17 9.64 -21.48
N GLU A 222 9.40 9.18 -21.64
CA GLU A 222 9.73 7.93 -22.29
C GLU A 222 10.74 7.16 -21.46
N LEU A 223 10.52 5.86 -21.26
CA LEU A 223 11.55 4.97 -20.77
C LEU A 223 12.53 4.68 -21.90
N VAL A 224 13.80 5.02 -21.67
CA VAL A 224 14.84 4.92 -22.68
C VAL A 224 15.33 3.46 -22.79
N PRO A 225 15.24 2.82 -23.95
CA PRO A 225 15.64 1.42 -24.10
C PRO A 225 17.14 1.23 -23.87
N GLY A 226 17.51 0.14 -23.19
CA GLY A 226 18.91 -0.23 -22.91
C GLY A 226 19.65 0.64 -21.91
N VAL A 227 19.05 1.70 -21.38
CA VAL A 227 19.70 2.60 -20.42
C VAL A 227 19.34 2.21 -18.99
N ARG A 228 20.37 2.04 -18.17
CA ARG A 228 20.26 1.83 -16.71
C ARG A 228 21.03 2.92 -15.99
N VAL A 229 20.50 3.35 -14.85
CA VAL A 229 21.10 4.40 -14.02
C VAL A 229 21.15 3.96 -12.56
N GLN A 230 22.20 4.39 -11.87
CA GLN A 230 22.33 4.21 -10.44
C GLN A 230 21.32 5.11 -9.72
N GLU A 231 20.50 4.55 -8.84
CA GLU A 231 19.41 5.27 -8.17
C GLU A 231 19.92 6.43 -7.31
N ASP A 232 21.04 6.24 -6.60
CA ASP A 232 21.69 7.24 -5.74
C ASP A 232 22.89 7.96 -6.39
N GLN A 233 22.95 8.03 -7.72
CA GLN A 233 24.08 8.63 -8.42
C GLN A 233 24.42 10.06 -8.01
N ASN A 234 23.45 10.82 -7.48
CA ASN A 234 23.63 12.19 -7.03
C ASN A 234 23.97 12.32 -5.53
N SER A 235 23.75 11.29 -4.73
CA SER A 235 23.98 11.33 -3.28
C SER A 235 25.04 10.36 -2.79
N GLY A 236 25.21 9.21 -3.48
CA GLY A 236 26.17 8.18 -3.12
C GLY A 236 25.93 7.55 -1.75
N THR A 237 24.69 7.61 -1.24
CA THR A 237 24.37 7.11 0.10
C THR A 237 24.29 5.59 0.19
N GLY A 238 24.15 4.89 -0.93
CA GLY A 238 23.88 3.46 -1.01
C GLY A 238 22.44 3.08 -0.67
N TYR A 239 21.60 4.06 -0.31
CA TYR A 239 20.22 3.84 0.12
C TYR A 239 19.24 4.50 -0.85
N ALA A 240 18.13 3.80 -1.11
CA ALA A 240 16.91 4.38 -1.65
C ALA A 240 16.07 5.04 -0.53
N MET A 241 14.82 5.34 -0.82
CA MET A 241 13.88 5.78 0.23
C MET A 241 13.57 4.64 1.22
N PRO A 242 13.08 4.96 2.44
CA PRO A 242 12.60 3.94 3.38
C PRO A 242 11.44 3.14 2.80
N GLU A 243 11.52 1.83 2.99
CA GLU A 243 10.54 0.88 2.48
C GLU A 243 9.49 0.53 3.54
N PHE A 244 8.37 -0.07 3.11
CA PHE A 244 7.24 -0.40 3.97
C PHE A 244 7.58 -1.28 5.20
N PRO A 245 8.63 -2.14 5.20
CA PRO A 245 9.00 -2.88 6.41
C PRO A 245 9.64 -2.01 7.50
N GLY A 246 9.96 -0.75 7.21
CA GLY A 246 10.55 0.18 8.15
C GLY A 246 12.07 0.27 8.10
N TYR A 247 12.69 -0.31 7.10
CA TYR A 247 14.13 -0.24 6.84
C TYR A 247 14.42 0.66 5.64
N ASN A 248 15.64 1.18 5.57
CA ASN A 248 16.10 1.88 4.38
C ASN A 248 16.20 0.88 3.22
N GLY A 249 15.61 1.22 2.08
CA GLY A 249 15.78 0.48 0.84
C GLY A 249 17.23 0.57 0.37
N VAL A 250 17.71 -0.46 -0.31
CA VAL A 250 19.02 -0.41 -0.98
C VAL A 250 18.83 0.29 -2.32
N ALA A 251 19.72 1.23 -2.65
CA ALA A 251 19.72 1.87 -3.95
C ALA A 251 20.04 0.85 -5.06
N SER A 252 19.26 0.87 -6.13
CA SER A 252 19.44 -0.03 -7.27
C SER A 252 20.39 0.56 -8.30
N SER A 253 21.30 -0.27 -8.84
CA SER A 253 22.12 0.07 -10.01
C SER A 253 21.38 -0.13 -11.33
N GLU A 254 20.20 -0.76 -11.31
CA GLU A 254 19.47 -1.22 -12.49
C GLU A 254 18.16 -0.45 -12.73
N CYS A 255 18.04 0.77 -12.19
CA CYS A 255 16.89 1.61 -12.47
C CYS A 255 16.83 2.00 -13.94
N ARG A 256 15.65 1.99 -14.53
CA ARG A 256 15.46 2.51 -15.88
C ARG A 256 15.44 4.03 -15.88
N LEU A 257 15.96 4.62 -16.94
CA LEU A 257 15.90 6.06 -17.15
C LEU A 257 14.55 6.43 -17.79
N LEU A 258 13.82 7.32 -17.11
CA LEU A 258 12.67 8.01 -17.67
C LEU A 258 13.11 9.42 -18.07
N LYS A 259 13.09 9.69 -19.38
CA LYS A 259 13.37 11.03 -19.93
C LYS A 259 12.09 11.82 -20.02
N VAL A 260 11.99 12.87 -19.24
CA VAL A 260 10.82 13.76 -19.17
C VAL A 260 10.75 14.63 -20.43
N LYS A 261 9.58 14.69 -21.04
CA LYS A 261 9.29 15.52 -22.23
C LYS A 261 8.45 16.73 -21.87
N ALA A 262 7.50 16.59 -20.96
CA ALA A 262 6.65 17.68 -20.47
C ALA A 262 6.23 17.45 -19.01
N LEU A 263 5.98 18.54 -18.31
CA LEU A 263 5.29 18.57 -17.04
C LEU A 263 4.09 19.51 -17.19
N THR A 264 2.90 18.96 -17.04
CA THR A 264 1.64 19.72 -17.04
C THR A 264 1.02 19.70 -15.65
N HIS A 265 0.25 20.72 -15.29
CA HIS A 265 -0.39 20.80 -13.99
C HIS A 265 -1.67 21.66 -14.02
N ARG A 266 -2.52 21.45 -13.04
CA ARG A 266 -3.70 22.31 -12.81
C ARG A 266 -3.26 23.69 -12.37
N LYS A 267 -4.17 24.67 -12.47
CA LYS A 267 -3.96 25.99 -11.84
C LYS A 267 -3.89 25.79 -10.31
N ASP A 268 -2.93 26.43 -9.65
CA ASP A 268 -2.68 26.34 -8.20
C ASP A 268 -2.62 24.87 -7.73
N PRO A 269 -1.65 24.08 -8.21
CA PRO A 269 -1.66 22.63 -8.07
C PRO A 269 -1.32 22.15 -6.64
N ILE A 270 -1.81 20.99 -6.27
CA ILE A 270 -1.55 20.32 -5.01
C ILE A 270 -0.61 19.14 -5.26
N LEU A 271 0.60 19.19 -4.73
CA LEU A 271 1.50 18.04 -4.76
C LEU A 271 1.06 17.03 -3.70
N GLN A 272 0.70 15.85 -4.16
CA GLN A 272 0.39 14.73 -3.29
C GLN A 272 1.55 13.74 -3.30
N THR A 273 1.87 13.19 -2.16
CA THR A 273 3.05 12.35 -1.99
C THR A 273 2.92 11.45 -0.74
N CYS A 274 3.54 10.25 -0.66
CA CYS A 274 3.42 9.25 0.41
C CYS A 274 4.71 9.10 1.23
N ILE A 275 4.64 9.10 2.55
CA ILE A 275 5.78 8.77 3.42
C ILE A 275 5.69 7.32 3.91
N GLY A 276 6.64 6.51 3.49
CA GLY A 276 6.85 5.20 4.09
C GLY A 276 7.88 5.24 5.23
N PRO A 277 7.81 4.29 6.18
CA PRO A 277 6.64 3.49 6.53
C PRO A 277 5.59 4.34 7.27
N SER A 278 4.34 4.18 6.91
CA SER A 278 3.22 4.90 7.56
C SER A 278 1.95 4.07 7.45
N GLU A 279 0.91 4.44 8.20
CA GLU A 279 -0.41 3.81 8.08
C GLU A 279 -1.00 4.02 6.68
N GLU A 280 -0.65 5.10 6.02
CA GLU A 280 -0.96 5.37 4.63
C GLU A 280 -0.41 4.30 3.68
N HIS A 281 0.89 4.01 3.78
CA HIS A 281 1.54 2.95 3.02
C HIS A 281 0.94 1.56 3.34
N VAL A 282 0.67 1.28 4.63
CA VAL A 282 0.01 0.05 5.07
C VAL A 282 -1.36 -0.10 4.43
N ASN A 283 -2.16 0.95 4.40
CA ASN A 283 -3.52 0.90 3.86
C ASN A 283 -3.54 0.76 2.33
N MET A 284 -2.66 1.44 1.62
CA MET A 284 -2.51 1.27 0.17
C MET A 284 -2.16 -0.16 -0.22
N ALA A 285 -1.23 -0.78 0.50
CA ALA A 285 -0.85 -2.16 0.26
C ALA A 285 -1.86 -3.17 0.83
N GLY A 286 -2.35 -2.92 2.05
CA GLY A 286 -3.14 -3.85 2.83
C GLY A 286 -4.56 -4.05 2.31
N ILE A 287 -5.26 -2.98 1.94
CA ILE A 287 -6.65 -3.09 1.46
C ILE A 287 -6.77 -3.93 0.18
N PRO A 288 -5.95 -3.72 -0.87
CA PRO A 288 -5.93 -4.60 -2.02
C PRO A 288 -5.54 -6.04 -1.68
N THR A 289 -4.60 -6.23 -0.75
CA THR A 289 -4.20 -7.56 -0.26
C THR A 289 -5.36 -8.28 0.42
N GLU A 290 -6.07 -7.61 1.34
CA GLU A 290 -7.27 -8.13 2.01
C GLU A 290 -8.35 -8.52 1.01
N ALA A 291 -8.67 -7.64 0.08
CA ALA A 291 -9.68 -7.87 -0.95
C ALA A 291 -9.31 -9.03 -1.87
N SER A 292 -8.04 -9.15 -2.27
CA SER A 292 -7.53 -10.24 -3.11
C SER A 292 -7.66 -11.60 -2.41
N ILE A 293 -7.23 -11.65 -1.15
CA ILE A 293 -7.31 -12.87 -0.33
C ILE A 293 -8.76 -13.26 -0.10
N LEU A 294 -9.59 -12.33 0.39
CA LEU A 294 -11.00 -12.60 0.70
C LEU A 294 -11.77 -13.03 -0.56
N GLY A 295 -11.54 -12.36 -1.69
CA GLY A 295 -12.17 -12.69 -2.97
C GLY A 295 -11.81 -14.08 -3.48
N MET A 296 -10.58 -14.55 -3.27
CA MET A 296 -10.19 -15.94 -3.60
C MET A 296 -10.81 -16.94 -2.64
N LEU A 297 -10.78 -16.64 -1.34
CA LEU A 297 -11.31 -17.52 -0.30
C LEU A 297 -12.82 -17.70 -0.43
N GLU A 298 -13.56 -16.62 -0.71
CA GLU A 298 -15.01 -16.69 -0.89
C GLU A 298 -15.41 -17.54 -2.10
N ARG A 299 -14.63 -17.51 -3.19
CA ARG A 299 -14.86 -18.39 -4.35
C ARG A 299 -14.55 -19.86 -4.06
N ALA A 300 -13.50 -20.13 -3.26
CA ALA A 300 -13.04 -21.50 -3.00
C ALA A 300 -13.77 -22.17 -1.84
N MET A 301 -14.17 -21.44 -0.82
CA MET A 301 -14.80 -21.92 0.41
C MET A 301 -15.81 -20.91 0.99
N PRO A 302 -16.95 -20.70 0.32
CA PRO A 302 -17.93 -19.66 0.65
C PRO A 302 -18.35 -19.67 2.12
N GLY A 303 -18.28 -18.48 2.76
CA GLY A 303 -18.73 -18.27 4.14
C GLY A 303 -17.95 -19.06 5.20
N ARG A 304 -16.68 -19.45 4.91
CA ARG A 304 -15.76 -20.10 5.89
C ARG A 304 -14.72 -19.14 6.42
N VAL A 305 -14.37 -18.11 5.67
CA VAL A 305 -13.55 -16.99 6.11
C VAL A 305 -14.45 -15.78 6.17
N LEU A 306 -14.55 -15.18 7.34
CA LEU A 306 -15.47 -14.07 7.60
C LEU A 306 -14.83 -12.75 7.20
N ASN A 307 -13.54 -12.62 7.50
CA ASN A 307 -12.80 -11.39 7.19
C ASN A 307 -11.28 -11.66 7.14
N VAL A 308 -10.55 -10.70 6.59
CA VAL A 308 -9.09 -10.73 6.43
C VAL A 308 -8.53 -9.39 6.90
N CYS A 309 -7.45 -9.41 7.66
CA CYS A 309 -6.67 -8.23 8.01
C CYS A 309 -5.23 -8.41 7.50
N ALA A 310 -4.79 -7.60 6.56
CA ALA A 310 -3.39 -7.47 6.20
C ALA A 310 -2.70 -6.62 7.27
N HIS A 311 -2.00 -7.29 8.20
CA HIS A 311 -1.63 -6.70 9.47
C HIS A 311 -0.56 -5.61 9.31
N ARG A 312 -0.77 -4.49 9.99
CA ARG A 312 0.09 -3.29 9.92
C ARG A 312 1.56 -3.56 10.29
N SER A 313 1.83 -4.50 11.22
CA SER A 313 3.20 -4.85 11.61
C SER A 313 4.00 -5.48 10.47
N GLY A 314 3.34 -6.06 9.49
CA GLY A 314 3.91 -6.56 8.24
C GLY A 314 3.84 -5.59 7.07
N GLY A 315 3.53 -4.31 7.34
CA GLY A 315 3.40 -3.29 6.30
C GLY A 315 2.22 -3.51 5.35
N GLY A 316 1.20 -4.28 5.76
CA GLY A 316 0.08 -4.67 4.91
C GLY A 316 0.40 -5.77 3.87
N LYS A 317 1.62 -6.33 3.89
CA LYS A 317 2.08 -7.32 2.88
C LYS A 317 2.62 -8.62 3.46
N TYR A 318 3.33 -8.57 4.61
CA TYR A 318 4.03 -9.77 5.12
C TYR A 318 3.15 -10.69 5.93
N MET A 319 2.12 -10.17 6.59
CA MET A 319 1.27 -10.94 7.49
C MET A 319 -0.20 -10.65 7.24
N ALA A 320 -0.99 -11.72 7.17
CA ALA A 320 -2.44 -11.63 7.19
C ALA A 320 -3.01 -12.40 8.39
N VAL A 321 -4.07 -11.86 8.97
CA VAL A 321 -4.90 -12.55 9.97
C VAL A 321 -6.21 -12.91 9.30
N LEU A 322 -6.57 -14.19 9.31
CA LEU A 322 -7.82 -14.71 8.75
C LEU A 322 -8.78 -15.07 9.88
N GLN A 323 -9.94 -14.42 9.91
CA GLN A 323 -11.03 -14.79 10.80
C GLN A 323 -11.85 -15.92 10.16
N VAL A 324 -11.78 -17.11 10.73
CA VAL A 324 -12.39 -18.30 10.17
C VAL A 324 -13.57 -18.79 11.01
N CYS A 325 -14.55 -19.39 10.35
CA CYS A 325 -15.72 -19.96 10.99
C CYS A 325 -15.82 -21.47 10.68
N LYS A 326 -15.63 -22.30 11.69
CA LYS A 326 -15.88 -23.73 11.62
C LYS A 326 -17.33 -24.01 12.00
N LYS A 327 -18.16 -24.41 11.04
CA LYS A 327 -19.62 -24.64 11.22
C LYS A 327 -19.95 -26.08 11.60
N SER A 328 -19.01 -27.00 11.41
CA SER A 328 -19.20 -28.44 11.65
C SER A 328 -17.86 -29.14 11.92
N PRO A 329 -17.88 -30.38 12.48
CA PRO A 329 -16.65 -31.17 12.63
C PRO A 329 -15.88 -31.42 11.34
N THR A 330 -16.56 -31.43 10.19
CA THR A 330 -15.94 -31.63 8.88
C THR A 330 -15.19 -30.39 8.36
N ASP A 331 -15.21 -29.30 9.08
CA ASP A 331 -14.45 -28.09 8.75
C ASP A 331 -13.04 -28.09 9.35
N GLU A 332 -12.72 -29.07 10.22
CA GLU A 332 -11.36 -29.24 10.73
C GLU A 332 -10.37 -29.45 9.58
N GLY A 333 -9.26 -28.68 9.62
CA GLY A 333 -8.24 -28.64 8.57
C GLY A 333 -8.54 -27.65 7.43
N ARG A 334 -9.79 -27.20 7.24
CA ARG A 334 -10.13 -26.22 6.20
C ARG A 334 -9.51 -24.84 6.48
N GLN A 335 -9.34 -24.47 7.74
CA GLN A 335 -8.66 -23.22 8.13
C GLN A 335 -7.22 -23.19 7.59
N ARG A 336 -6.48 -24.31 7.65
CA ARG A 336 -5.12 -24.40 7.09
C ARG A 336 -5.13 -24.35 5.55
N GLN A 337 -6.16 -24.91 4.90
CA GLN A 337 -6.35 -24.76 3.46
C GLN A 337 -6.62 -23.28 3.08
N ALA A 338 -7.39 -22.56 3.90
CA ALA A 338 -7.60 -21.13 3.70
C ALA A 338 -6.28 -20.34 3.72
N ALA A 339 -5.36 -20.64 4.65
CA ALA A 339 -4.04 -20.03 4.68
C ALA A 339 -3.20 -20.33 3.42
N LEU A 340 -3.25 -21.55 2.91
CA LEU A 340 -2.57 -21.93 1.65
C LEU A 340 -3.14 -21.14 0.45
N LEU A 341 -4.45 -20.97 0.40
CA LEU A 341 -5.10 -20.15 -0.62
C LEU A 341 -4.74 -18.65 -0.47
N ALA A 342 -4.63 -18.16 0.76
CA ALA A 342 -4.18 -16.79 1.01
C ALA A 342 -2.76 -16.54 0.48
N PHE A 343 -1.83 -17.48 0.67
CA PHE A 343 -0.49 -17.42 0.09
C PHE A 343 -0.49 -17.46 -1.45
N SER A 344 -1.48 -18.11 -2.05
CA SER A 344 -1.65 -18.15 -3.51
C SER A 344 -2.32 -16.89 -4.03
N ALA A 345 -3.25 -16.30 -3.26
CA ALA A 345 -3.92 -15.05 -3.59
C ALA A 345 -2.99 -13.85 -3.51
N PHE A 346 -2.02 -13.89 -2.60
CA PHE A 346 -1.00 -12.85 -2.45
C PHE A 346 0.37 -13.49 -2.17
N PRO A 347 1.17 -13.75 -3.21
CA PRO A 347 2.44 -14.48 -3.09
C PRO A 347 3.49 -13.83 -2.18
N GLU A 348 3.38 -12.54 -1.92
CA GLU A 348 4.31 -11.79 -1.07
C GLU A 348 4.09 -12.01 0.44
N LEU A 349 2.96 -12.60 0.85
CA LEU A 349 2.73 -12.97 2.25
C LEU A 349 3.84 -13.91 2.77
N LYS A 350 4.28 -13.64 4.01
CA LYS A 350 5.23 -14.47 4.75
C LYS A 350 4.55 -15.26 5.85
N HIS A 351 3.59 -14.67 6.54
CA HIS A 351 2.89 -15.26 7.68
C HIS A 351 1.38 -15.16 7.55
N VAL A 352 0.68 -16.20 7.97
CA VAL A 352 -0.77 -16.19 8.17
C VAL A 352 -1.09 -16.64 9.59
N ILE A 353 -1.88 -15.85 10.29
CA ILE A 353 -2.46 -16.21 11.58
C ILE A 353 -3.94 -16.54 11.34
N LEU A 354 -4.37 -17.70 11.81
CA LEU A 354 -5.76 -18.16 11.75
C LEU A 354 -6.39 -18.01 13.12
N VAL A 355 -7.54 -17.35 13.18
CA VAL A 355 -8.30 -17.15 14.43
C VAL A 355 -9.77 -17.48 14.23
N ASP A 356 -10.47 -17.76 15.33
CA ASP A 356 -11.91 -18.01 15.31
C ASP A 356 -12.73 -16.71 15.18
N GLU A 357 -14.02 -16.88 14.99
CA GLU A 357 -15.01 -15.80 14.79
C GLU A 357 -15.17 -14.82 15.95
N ASP A 358 -14.71 -15.17 17.16
CA ASP A 358 -14.79 -14.33 18.35
C ASP A 358 -13.56 -13.44 18.60
N VAL A 359 -12.60 -13.45 17.69
CA VAL A 359 -11.37 -12.64 17.75
C VAL A 359 -11.50 -11.44 16.82
N ASP A 360 -11.28 -10.24 17.35
CA ASP A 360 -11.17 -9.04 16.52
C ASP A 360 -9.81 -9.02 15.81
N ILE A 361 -9.81 -9.28 14.51
CA ILE A 361 -8.59 -9.34 13.70
C ILE A 361 -7.94 -7.97 13.47
N PHE A 362 -8.62 -6.89 13.76
CA PHE A 362 -8.08 -5.51 13.67
C PHE A 362 -7.51 -5.01 15.00
N ASP A 363 -7.76 -5.73 16.09
CA ASP A 363 -7.12 -5.53 17.39
C ASP A 363 -5.91 -6.47 17.54
N THR A 364 -4.70 -5.90 17.50
CA THR A 364 -3.45 -6.66 17.66
C THR A 364 -3.39 -7.39 19.00
N ASP A 365 -3.89 -6.81 20.07
CA ASP A 365 -3.84 -7.42 21.40
C ASP A 365 -4.79 -8.61 21.48
N ASP A 366 -5.93 -8.56 20.80
CA ASP A 366 -6.86 -9.68 20.70
C ASP A 366 -6.30 -10.84 19.85
N VAL A 367 -5.63 -10.51 18.75
CA VAL A 367 -4.92 -11.51 17.94
C VAL A 367 -3.80 -12.18 18.75
N LEU A 368 -3.01 -11.40 19.49
CA LEU A 368 -1.95 -11.93 20.35
C LEU A 368 -2.51 -12.72 21.52
N TRP A 369 -3.67 -12.31 22.08
CA TRP A 369 -4.37 -13.12 23.08
C TRP A 369 -4.73 -14.50 22.51
N ALA A 370 -5.28 -14.59 21.31
CA ALA A 370 -5.58 -15.88 20.66
C ALA A 370 -4.31 -16.73 20.47
N LEU A 371 -3.20 -16.11 20.04
CA LEU A 371 -1.90 -16.77 19.88
C LEU A 371 -1.39 -17.33 21.23
N ASN A 372 -1.60 -16.64 22.33
CA ASN A 372 -1.16 -17.07 23.66
C ASN A 372 -2.05 -18.12 24.31
N THR A 373 -3.34 -18.18 23.94
CA THR A 373 -4.33 -19.02 24.63
C THR A 373 -4.82 -20.23 23.84
N ARG A 374 -4.65 -20.23 22.50
CA ARG A 374 -5.23 -21.22 21.58
C ARG A 374 -4.20 -21.90 20.68
N TYR A 375 -2.92 -21.68 20.90
CA TYR A 375 -1.85 -22.15 20.03
C TYR A 375 -0.80 -22.95 20.79
N GLN A 376 -0.36 -24.07 20.20
CA GLN A 376 0.77 -24.89 20.66
C GLN A 376 1.80 -25.01 19.53
N GLY A 377 2.99 -24.46 19.73
CA GLY A 377 3.98 -24.25 18.68
C GLY A 377 4.36 -25.52 17.88
N ASN A 378 4.35 -26.70 18.52
CA ASN A 378 4.70 -27.96 17.87
C ASN A 378 3.52 -28.63 17.14
N LEU A 379 2.28 -28.21 17.38
CA LEU A 379 1.08 -28.78 16.79
C LEU A 379 0.43 -27.87 15.75
N ASP A 380 0.48 -26.58 16.02
CA ASP A 380 -0.32 -25.57 15.33
C ASP A 380 0.50 -24.66 14.42
N THR A 381 1.80 -24.96 14.25
CA THR A 381 2.67 -24.31 13.26
C THR A 381 2.79 -25.16 12.01
N VAL A 382 2.60 -24.54 10.84
CA VAL A 382 2.94 -25.15 9.55
C VAL A 382 4.04 -24.35 8.88
N PHE A 383 5.13 -25.00 8.54
CA PHE A 383 6.26 -24.42 7.80
C PHE A 383 6.20 -24.83 6.33
N ILE A 384 6.37 -23.87 5.43
CA ILE A 384 6.45 -24.07 3.97
C ILE A 384 7.75 -23.43 3.50
N PRO A 385 8.87 -24.19 3.51
CA PRO A 385 10.19 -23.65 3.13
C PRO A 385 10.36 -23.53 1.63
N GLY A 386 11.26 -22.64 1.19
CA GLY A 386 11.70 -22.53 -0.20
C GLY A 386 10.66 -21.92 -1.14
N VAL A 387 9.81 -21.03 -0.64
CA VAL A 387 8.76 -20.38 -1.44
C VAL A 387 8.97 -18.89 -1.57
N ARG A 388 8.44 -18.31 -2.65
CA ARG A 388 8.54 -16.89 -2.94
C ARG A 388 7.87 -16.05 -1.86
N CYS A 389 8.58 -15.01 -1.43
CA CYS A 389 8.13 -13.97 -0.52
C CYS A 389 8.54 -12.61 -1.10
N HIS A 390 8.23 -11.52 -0.40
CA HIS A 390 8.60 -10.18 -0.83
C HIS A 390 10.13 -9.98 -0.78
N PRO A 391 10.78 -9.52 -1.86
CA PRO A 391 12.24 -9.36 -1.91
C PRO A 391 12.79 -8.23 -1.03
N LEU A 392 11.94 -7.32 -0.53
CA LEU A 392 12.31 -6.30 0.46
C LEU A 392 12.29 -6.81 1.91
N ASP A 393 12.02 -8.10 2.13
CA ASP A 393 12.21 -8.72 3.44
C ASP A 393 13.70 -8.86 3.73
N PRO A 394 14.26 -8.14 4.72
CA PRO A 394 15.70 -8.20 5.00
C PRO A 394 16.16 -9.56 5.52
N SER A 395 15.23 -10.39 5.99
CA SER A 395 15.53 -11.75 6.42
C SER A 395 15.42 -12.81 5.32
N ALA A 396 15.03 -12.41 4.11
CA ALA A 396 14.85 -13.31 2.96
C ALA A 396 15.99 -13.13 1.93
N GLY A 397 17.22 -13.36 2.36
CA GLY A 397 18.39 -13.28 1.51
C GLY A 397 19.58 -14.07 2.04
N PRO A 398 20.55 -14.44 1.18
CA PRO A 398 21.71 -15.23 1.56
C PRO A 398 22.60 -14.53 2.58
N GLU A 399 22.58 -13.21 2.66
CA GLU A 399 23.28 -12.42 3.66
C GLU A 399 22.70 -12.58 5.07
N TYR A 400 21.44 -12.96 5.19
CA TYR A 400 20.81 -13.27 6.48
C TYR A 400 21.12 -14.71 6.91
N SER A 401 21.04 -15.67 5.98
CA SER A 401 21.33 -17.07 6.27
C SER A 401 21.84 -17.80 5.03
N PRO A 402 22.95 -18.57 5.13
CA PRO A 402 23.47 -19.38 4.03
C PRO A 402 22.49 -20.43 3.48
N GLY A 403 21.44 -20.75 4.25
CA GLY A 403 20.38 -21.66 3.80
C GLY A 403 19.38 -21.02 2.84
N ILE A 404 19.49 -19.72 2.57
CA ILE A 404 18.65 -19.00 1.63
C ILE A 404 19.48 -18.75 0.36
N ALA A 405 19.14 -19.49 -0.72
CA ALA A 405 19.92 -19.43 -1.95
C ALA A 405 19.71 -18.12 -2.72
N ASP A 406 18.44 -17.63 -2.75
CA ASP A 406 18.06 -16.47 -3.55
C ASP A 406 17.27 -15.45 -2.72
N ARG A 407 17.52 -14.16 -2.97
CA ARG A 407 16.76 -13.08 -2.34
C ARG A 407 15.27 -13.17 -2.70
N GLY A 408 14.41 -13.01 -1.70
CA GLY A 408 12.95 -13.12 -1.83
C GLY A 408 12.44 -14.56 -1.82
N VAL A 409 13.29 -15.55 -1.53
CA VAL A 409 12.89 -16.92 -1.18
C VAL A 409 12.94 -17.06 0.34
N SER A 410 11.88 -17.59 0.94
CA SER A 410 11.72 -17.63 2.39
C SER A 410 10.95 -18.87 2.83
N CYS A 411 10.74 -18.99 4.13
CA CYS A 411 9.82 -19.95 4.71
C CYS A 411 8.52 -19.24 5.08
N LYS A 412 7.41 -19.65 4.46
CA LYS A 412 6.09 -19.19 4.89
C LYS A 412 5.64 -19.95 6.12
N THR A 413 4.92 -19.26 7.01
CA THR A 413 4.47 -19.86 8.27
C THR A 413 2.98 -19.63 8.48
N ILE A 414 2.26 -20.69 8.87
CA ILE A 414 0.89 -20.61 9.36
C ILE A 414 0.92 -20.79 10.86
N PHE A 415 0.27 -19.90 11.60
CA PHE A 415 -0.02 -20.00 13.02
C PHE A 415 -1.52 -20.27 13.17
N ASP A 416 -1.88 -21.52 13.49
CA ASP A 416 -3.27 -21.95 13.64
C ASP A 416 -3.73 -21.72 15.08
N CYS A 417 -4.26 -20.53 15.35
CA CYS A 417 -4.78 -20.13 16.64
C CYS A 417 -6.30 -20.38 16.75
N THR A 418 -6.81 -21.40 16.02
CA THR A 418 -8.22 -21.78 16.06
C THR A 418 -8.46 -22.89 17.05
N VAL A 419 -9.58 -22.84 17.75
CA VAL A 419 -10.03 -23.91 18.65
C VAL A 419 -10.58 -25.08 17.85
N PRO A 420 -10.26 -26.35 18.19
CA PRO A 420 -10.92 -27.51 17.60
C PRO A 420 -12.45 -27.40 17.76
N TYR A 421 -13.19 -27.72 16.70
CA TYR A 421 -14.65 -27.57 16.70
C TYR A 421 -15.32 -28.25 17.90
N SER A 422 -14.84 -29.45 18.27
CA SER A 422 -15.35 -30.20 19.41
C SER A 422 -15.10 -29.56 20.78
N GLN A 423 -14.22 -28.56 20.85
CA GLN A 423 -13.84 -27.89 22.07
C GLN A 423 -14.35 -26.44 22.15
N LYS A 424 -15.08 -25.93 21.18
CA LYS A 424 -15.57 -24.53 21.16
C LYS A 424 -16.27 -24.12 22.45
N ALA A 425 -17.08 -25.01 23.04
CA ALA A 425 -17.78 -24.71 24.30
C ALA A 425 -16.81 -24.47 25.48
N ARG A 426 -15.63 -25.11 25.47
CA ARG A 426 -14.61 -24.94 26.53
C ARG A 426 -13.88 -23.61 26.43
N PHE A 427 -13.79 -23.04 25.21
CA PHE A 427 -13.06 -21.81 24.93
C PHE A 427 -13.98 -20.59 24.81
N ARG A 428 -15.22 -20.71 25.26
CA ARG A 428 -16.12 -19.55 25.31
C ARG A 428 -15.56 -18.49 26.25
N ARG A 429 -15.50 -17.26 25.77
CA ARG A 429 -15.03 -16.11 26.57
C ARG A 429 -15.99 -15.84 27.74
N ALA A 430 -15.44 -15.36 28.85
CA ALA A 430 -16.26 -14.91 29.97
C ALA A 430 -17.04 -13.65 29.57
N GLU A 431 -18.30 -13.65 29.87
CA GLU A 431 -19.18 -12.52 29.63
C GLU A 431 -19.43 -11.79 30.97
N PHE A 432 -19.22 -10.48 30.98
CA PHE A 432 -19.53 -9.62 32.10
C PHE A 432 -20.86 -8.90 31.85
N LEU A 433 -21.55 -8.53 32.93
CA LEU A 433 -22.74 -7.70 32.82
C LEU A 433 -22.34 -6.32 32.30
N GLU A 434 -23.03 -5.84 31.28
CA GLU A 434 -22.96 -4.42 30.93
C GLU A 434 -23.52 -3.58 32.05
N ALA A 435 -22.73 -2.63 32.54
CA ALA A 435 -23.13 -1.72 33.58
C ALA A 435 -22.75 -0.29 33.16
N ASP A 436 -23.68 0.66 33.36
CA ASP A 436 -23.38 2.07 33.15
C ASP A 436 -22.53 2.59 34.32
N PRO A 437 -21.26 2.91 34.15
CA PRO A 437 -20.38 3.41 35.20
C PRO A 437 -20.93 4.68 35.87
N ALA A 438 -21.64 5.52 35.14
CA ALA A 438 -22.23 6.76 35.68
C ALA A 438 -23.22 6.52 36.82
N HIS A 439 -23.82 5.32 36.88
CA HIS A 439 -24.70 4.94 37.99
C HIS A 439 -23.97 4.88 39.34
N TRP A 440 -22.72 4.39 39.34
CA TRP A 440 -21.92 4.24 40.58
C TRP A 440 -20.85 5.34 40.72
N LEU A 441 -20.45 5.95 39.66
CA LEU A 441 -19.39 6.96 39.61
C LEU A 441 -19.89 8.20 38.86
N PRO A 442 -20.74 9.05 39.49
CA PRO A 442 -21.23 10.27 38.86
C PRO A 442 -20.05 11.16 38.42
N GLY A 443 -20.01 11.52 37.13
CA GLY A 443 -18.91 12.31 36.54
C GLY A 443 -17.76 11.49 35.97
N TRP A 444 -17.91 10.17 35.87
CA TRP A 444 -16.99 9.32 35.13
C TRP A 444 -17.09 9.62 33.61
N GLU A 445 -16.02 10.14 33.05
CA GLU A 445 -15.79 10.24 31.59
C GLU A 445 -14.81 9.13 31.21
N GLY A 446 -15.31 8.01 30.70
CA GLY A 446 -14.54 6.82 30.35
C GLY A 446 -13.53 6.99 29.23
#